data_338c02d9689df6091953e00c5c20c880
#
_entry.id   338c02d9689df6091953e00c5c20c880
#
_cell.length_a   1.000
_cell.length_b   1.000
_cell.length_c   1.000
_cell.angle_alpha   90.00
_cell.angle_beta   90.00
_cell.angle_gamma   90.00
#
_symmetry.space_group_name_H-M   'P 1'
#
loop_
_entity.id
_entity.type
_entity.pdbx_description
1 polymer ?
#
loop_
_entity_poly.entity_id
_entity_poly.type
_entity_poly.pdbx_seq_one_letter_code
_entity_poly.pdbx_strand_id
1 'polypeptide(L)'
;MVTDYYDKAGLTFYMEKLGFNLVGYGCVTCIGNSGPLPVDISKAINENDLAVSAVLSGNRNFEGRISPDVKMNYLASPPLVVAYALTGSMNHDFEKDPIGNGSDGQPVFLKDIWPTT
;
A
#
# COMPACT_ATOMS: atom_id res chain seq x y z
N MET A 1 19.19 -5.30 2.40
CA MET A 1 18.60 -5.72 3.69
C MET A 1 17.13 -6.08 3.56
N VAL A 2 16.20 -5.14 3.44
CA VAL A 2 14.76 -5.49 3.31
C VAL A 2 14.50 -6.24 2.01
N THR A 3 15.08 -5.82 0.91
CA THR A 3 14.99 -6.50 -0.38
C THR A 3 15.49 -7.94 -0.31
N ASP A 4 16.60 -8.15 0.41
CA ASP A 4 17.15 -9.50 0.59
C ASP A 4 16.18 -10.42 1.37
N TYR A 5 15.45 -9.84 2.33
CA TYR A 5 14.41 -10.58 3.06
C TYR A 5 13.27 -10.99 2.15
N TYR A 6 12.78 -10.07 1.33
CA TYR A 6 11.69 -10.36 0.40
C TYR A 6 12.10 -11.44 -0.61
N ASP A 7 13.31 -11.36 -1.13
CA ASP A 7 13.83 -12.35 -2.08
C ASP A 7 13.98 -13.73 -1.42
N LYS A 8 14.56 -13.78 -0.23
CA LYS A 8 14.74 -15.04 0.51
C LYS A 8 13.42 -15.65 0.96
N ALA A 9 12.42 -14.81 1.27
CA ALA A 9 11.09 -15.27 1.62
C ALA A 9 10.24 -15.65 0.41
N GLY A 10 10.70 -15.38 -0.82
CA GLY A 10 9.94 -15.63 -2.04
C GLY A 10 8.80 -14.65 -2.26
N LEU A 11 8.79 -13.52 -1.56
CA LEU A 11 7.70 -12.56 -1.62
C LEU A 11 7.82 -11.58 -2.79
N THR A 12 9.03 -11.30 -3.25
CA THR A 12 9.28 -10.34 -4.34
C THR A 12 8.48 -10.70 -5.58
N PHE A 13 8.51 -11.96 -5.99
CA PHE A 13 7.77 -12.45 -7.15
C PHE A 13 6.27 -12.15 -7.05
N TYR A 14 5.67 -12.43 -5.89
CA TYR A 14 4.23 -12.22 -5.69
C TYR A 14 3.87 -10.73 -5.63
N MET A 15 4.69 -9.91 -5.01
CA MET A 15 4.47 -8.48 -4.94
C MET A 15 4.57 -7.83 -6.33
N GLU A 16 5.57 -8.18 -7.11
CA GLU A 16 5.71 -7.70 -8.49
C GLU A 16 4.54 -8.13 -9.38
N LYS A 17 4.09 -9.36 -9.21
CA LYS A 17 2.92 -9.88 -9.93
C LYS A 17 1.64 -9.10 -9.60
N LEU A 18 1.53 -8.56 -8.39
CA LEU A 18 0.44 -7.69 -7.98
C LEU A 18 0.65 -6.22 -8.38
N GLY A 19 1.77 -5.89 -9.02
CA GLY A 19 2.07 -4.55 -9.47
C GLY A 19 2.82 -3.68 -8.45
N PHE A 20 3.30 -4.25 -7.35
CA PHE A 20 4.09 -3.54 -6.35
C PHE A 20 5.57 -3.73 -6.61
N ASN A 21 6.24 -2.69 -7.05
CA ASN A 21 7.64 -2.72 -7.43
C ASN A 21 8.48 -1.86 -6.49
N LEU A 22 9.73 -2.23 -6.31
CA LEU A 22 10.69 -1.41 -5.57
C LEU A 22 10.93 -0.12 -6.33
N VAL A 23 10.70 1.02 -5.66
CA VAL A 23 10.90 2.35 -6.25
C VAL A 23 12.02 3.15 -5.58
N GLY A 24 12.49 2.75 -4.42
CA GLY A 24 13.57 3.43 -3.73
C GLY A 24 13.86 2.88 -2.36
N TYR A 25 14.93 3.38 -1.77
CA TYR A 25 15.38 3.01 -0.43
C TYR A 25 15.34 4.23 0.49
N GLY A 26 15.17 3.96 1.77
CA GLY A 26 15.20 4.99 2.80
C GLY A 26 13.89 5.77 2.89
N CYS A 27 13.99 7.00 3.33
CA CYS A 27 12.85 7.88 3.56
C CYS A 27 12.41 8.57 2.27
N VAL A 28 11.82 7.82 1.36
CA VAL A 28 11.47 8.30 0.01
C VAL A 28 10.52 9.49 0.09
N THR A 29 9.50 9.41 0.91
CA THR A 29 8.52 10.49 1.07
C THR A 29 9.07 11.68 1.87
N CYS A 30 10.00 11.46 2.83
CA CYS A 30 10.61 12.51 3.65
C CYS A 30 11.30 13.59 2.82
N ILE A 31 11.97 13.20 1.76
CA ILE A 31 12.73 14.09 0.89
C ILE A 31 12.01 14.35 -0.43
N GLY A 32 10.73 13.97 -0.52
CA GLY A 32 9.92 14.18 -1.72
C GLY A 32 10.21 13.20 -2.86
N ASN A 33 10.85 12.07 -2.57
CA ASN A 33 11.25 11.09 -3.58
C ASN A 33 10.13 10.13 -4.01
N SER A 34 8.97 10.17 -3.36
CA SER A 34 7.83 9.37 -3.81
C SER A 34 7.37 9.79 -5.20
N GLY A 35 7.69 11.03 -5.57
CA GLY A 35 7.39 11.56 -6.89
C GLY A 35 5.90 11.84 -7.12
N PRO A 36 5.58 12.43 -8.27
CA PRO A 36 4.18 12.61 -8.66
C PRO A 36 3.56 11.27 -9.06
N LEU A 37 2.24 11.22 -8.99
CA LEU A 37 1.49 10.09 -9.55
C LEU A 37 1.67 10.03 -11.08
N PRO A 38 1.48 8.86 -11.70
CA PRO A 38 1.44 8.76 -13.16
C PRO A 38 0.45 9.77 -13.73
N VAL A 39 0.79 10.36 -14.87
CA VAL A 39 0.03 11.47 -15.47
C VAL A 39 -1.45 11.10 -15.68
N ASP A 40 -1.71 9.90 -16.16
CA ASP A 40 -3.09 9.43 -16.39
C ASP A 40 -3.90 9.33 -15.11
N ILE A 41 -3.28 8.89 -14.02
CA ILE A 41 -3.92 8.78 -12.70
C ILE A 41 -4.17 10.16 -12.11
N SER A 42 -3.17 11.03 -12.15
CA SER A 42 -3.30 12.41 -11.67
C SER A 42 -4.40 13.15 -12.43
N LYS A 43 -4.45 12.99 -13.74
CA LYS A 43 -5.50 13.57 -14.59
C LYS A 43 -6.89 13.05 -14.21
N ALA A 44 -7.04 11.74 -14.03
CA ALA A 44 -8.32 11.15 -13.63
C ALA A 44 -8.81 11.68 -12.28
N ILE A 45 -7.91 11.86 -11.32
CA ILE A 45 -8.23 12.40 -9.99
C ILE A 45 -8.73 13.85 -10.11
N ASN A 46 -8.02 14.67 -10.86
CA ASN A 46 -8.34 16.10 -10.97
C ASN A 46 -9.58 16.37 -11.81
N GLU A 47 -9.76 15.64 -12.92
CA GLU A 47 -10.94 15.81 -13.78
C GLU A 47 -12.24 15.34 -13.14
N ASN A 48 -12.18 14.30 -12.31
CA ASN A 48 -13.36 13.71 -11.66
C ASN A 48 -13.49 14.10 -10.17
N ASP A 49 -12.61 14.97 -9.67
CA ASP A 49 -12.55 15.39 -8.26
C ASP A 49 -12.59 14.17 -7.30
N LEU A 50 -11.77 13.20 -7.57
CA LEU A 50 -11.72 11.97 -6.77
C LEU A 50 -11.01 12.21 -5.44
N ALA A 51 -11.53 11.59 -4.39
CA ALA A 51 -10.85 11.54 -3.09
C ALA A 51 -10.01 10.26 -3.01
N VAL A 52 -8.71 10.41 -3.14
CA VAL A 52 -7.77 9.30 -3.00
C VAL A 52 -6.97 9.44 -1.73
N SER A 53 -6.53 8.31 -1.18
CA SER A 53 -5.80 8.27 0.08
C SER A 53 -4.46 7.58 -0.07
N ALA A 54 -3.54 7.93 0.83
CA ALA A 54 -2.28 7.24 0.99
C ALA A 54 -2.25 6.56 2.36
N VAL A 55 -1.69 5.36 2.43
CA VAL A 55 -1.45 4.64 3.68
C VAL A 55 0.05 4.42 3.80
N LEU A 56 0.64 4.82 4.90
CA LEU A 56 2.08 4.79 5.10
C LEU A 56 2.46 4.46 6.54
N SER A 57 3.67 3.99 6.73
CA SER A 57 4.21 3.67 8.06
C SER A 57 5.22 4.71 8.58
N GLY A 58 5.51 5.74 7.81
CA GLY A 58 6.43 6.81 8.23
C GLY A 58 5.69 8.01 8.81
N ASN A 59 6.28 8.68 9.81
CA ASN A 59 5.58 9.72 10.57
C ASN A 59 5.93 11.17 10.19
N ARG A 60 6.76 11.41 9.18
CA ARG A 60 7.27 12.76 8.88
C ARG A 60 6.70 13.41 7.62
N ASN A 61 5.69 12.82 6.98
CA ASN A 61 5.42 13.17 5.59
C ASN A 61 3.95 13.45 5.27
N PHE A 62 3.27 14.00 6.23
CA PHE A 62 1.90 14.42 6.01
C PHE A 62 1.83 15.71 5.17
N GLU A 63 0.68 15.97 4.57
CA GLU A 63 0.29 17.23 3.97
C GLU A 63 1.13 17.68 2.77
N GLY A 64 0.87 17.05 1.63
CA GLY A 64 1.42 17.46 0.35
C GLY A 64 2.80 16.94 0.01
N ARG A 65 3.52 16.31 0.96
CA ARG A 65 4.83 15.71 0.69
C ARG A 65 4.75 14.35 0.01
N ILE A 66 3.64 13.63 0.19
CA ILE A 66 3.43 12.35 -0.47
C ILE A 66 3.03 12.60 -1.92
N SER A 67 1.94 13.30 -2.11
CA SER A 67 1.48 13.78 -3.42
C SER A 67 0.45 14.88 -3.23
N PRO A 68 0.48 15.95 -4.04
CA PRO A 68 -0.56 16.98 -3.97
C PRO A 68 -1.94 16.48 -4.41
N ASP A 69 -2.01 15.37 -5.13
CA ASP A 69 -3.27 14.77 -5.60
C ASP A 69 -3.96 13.93 -4.53
N VAL A 70 -3.26 13.60 -3.45
CA VAL A 70 -3.79 12.78 -2.35
C VAL A 70 -4.40 13.68 -1.30
N LYS A 71 -5.69 13.50 -1.03
CA LYS A 71 -6.45 14.33 -0.07
C LYS A 71 -6.37 13.81 1.37
N MET A 72 -6.13 12.53 1.55
CA MET A 72 -6.12 11.89 2.87
C MET A 72 -4.88 11.02 3.05
N ASN A 73 -4.25 11.14 4.22
CA ASN A 73 -3.06 10.36 4.55
C ASN A 73 -3.29 9.63 5.86
N TYR A 74 -3.07 8.34 5.87
CA TYR A 74 -3.28 7.48 7.02
C TYR A 74 -1.96 6.84 7.45
N LEU A 75 -1.67 6.92 8.74
CA LEU A 75 -0.51 6.27 9.34
C LEU A 75 -0.93 4.90 9.88
N ALA A 76 -0.20 3.88 9.50
CA ALA A 76 -0.44 2.52 9.97
C ALA A 76 0.87 1.76 10.17
N SER A 77 0.81 0.62 10.83
CA SER A 77 1.97 -0.28 10.92
C SER A 77 2.33 -0.85 9.55
N PRO A 78 3.60 -1.22 9.32
CA PRO A 78 3.98 -1.81 8.04
C PRO A 78 3.11 -2.98 7.58
N PRO A 79 2.74 -3.95 8.44
CA PRO A 79 1.83 -5.01 8.04
C PRO A 79 0.46 -4.52 7.59
N LEU A 80 -0.09 -3.51 8.25
CA LEU A 80 -1.38 -2.92 7.85
C LEU A 80 -1.28 -2.14 6.54
N VAL A 81 -0.16 -1.48 6.27
CA VAL A 81 0.07 -0.82 4.97
C VAL A 81 -0.04 -1.84 3.84
N VAL A 82 0.58 -3.00 4.02
CA VAL A 82 0.49 -4.09 3.03
C VAL A 82 -0.95 -4.60 2.91
N ALA A 83 -1.64 -4.78 4.04
CA ALA A 83 -3.02 -5.25 4.04
C ALA A 83 -3.94 -4.30 3.27
N TYR A 84 -3.85 -2.99 3.50
CA TYR A 84 -4.62 -2.00 2.75
C TYR A 84 -4.24 -1.95 1.27
N ALA A 85 -2.97 -2.14 0.94
CA ALA A 85 -2.53 -2.23 -0.44
C ALA A 85 -3.18 -3.42 -1.17
N LEU A 86 -3.29 -4.56 -0.50
CA LEU A 86 -3.93 -5.75 -1.05
C LEU A 86 -5.44 -5.57 -1.28
N THR A 87 -6.12 -4.84 -0.41
CA THR A 87 -7.56 -4.56 -0.56
C THR A 87 -7.85 -3.44 -1.55
N GLY A 88 -6.93 -2.51 -1.72
CA GLY A 88 -7.09 -1.36 -2.60
C GLY A 88 -8.11 -0.33 -2.10
N SER A 89 -8.57 -0.42 -0.86
CA SER A 89 -9.59 0.47 -0.30
C SER A 89 -9.37 0.70 1.19
N MET A 90 -9.61 1.93 1.63
CA MET A 90 -9.66 2.26 3.05
C MET A 90 -10.98 1.87 3.71
N ASN A 91 -12.03 1.66 2.91
CA ASN A 91 -13.34 1.25 3.40
C ASN A 91 -13.46 -0.27 3.45
N HIS A 92 -12.62 -0.88 4.28
CA HIS A 92 -12.53 -2.32 4.44
C HIS A 92 -12.45 -2.69 5.93
N ASP A 93 -13.32 -3.57 6.38
CA ASP A 93 -13.32 -4.08 7.74
C ASP A 93 -12.56 -5.41 7.79
N PHE A 94 -11.32 -5.38 8.27
CA PHE A 94 -10.47 -6.58 8.33
C PHE A 94 -10.96 -7.66 9.30
N GLU A 95 -11.87 -7.34 10.21
CA GLU A 95 -12.45 -8.32 11.11
C GLU A 95 -13.59 -9.11 10.47
N LYS A 96 -14.34 -8.48 9.58
CA LYS A 96 -15.56 -9.04 8.97
C LYS A 96 -15.37 -9.46 7.52
N ASP A 97 -14.59 -8.69 6.76
CA ASP A 97 -14.47 -8.88 5.32
C ASP A 97 -13.19 -9.64 4.97
N PRO A 98 -13.25 -10.60 4.04
CA PRO A 98 -12.04 -11.25 3.55
C PRO A 98 -11.21 -10.29 2.72
N ILE A 99 -9.88 -10.48 2.72
CA ILE A 99 -8.97 -9.70 1.87
C ILE A 99 -8.86 -10.28 0.46
N GLY A 100 -9.34 -11.48 0.24
CA GLY A 100 -9.33 -12.15 -1.06
C GLY A 100 -9.70 -13.62 -0.91
N ASN A 101 -9.53 -14.36 -1.98
CA ASN A 101 -9.77 -15.79 -2.01
C ASN A 101 -8.44 -16.54 -2.15
N GLY A 102 -8.31 -17.65 -1.44
CA GLY A 102 -7.18 -18.56 -1.57
C GLY A 102 -7.22 -19.37 -2.86
N SER A 103 -6.18 -20.13 -3.11
CA SER A 103 -6.09 -21.01 -4.28
C SER A 103 -7.17 -22.09 -4.31
N ASP A 104 -7.74 -22.42 -3.15
CA ASP A 104 -8.86 -23.36 -3.00
C ASP A 104 -10.25 -22.71 -3.18
N GLY A 105 -10.30 -21.41 -3.49
CA GLY A 105 -11.52 -20.64 -3.62
C GLY A 105 -12.17 -20.21 -2.31
N GLN A 106 -11.59 -20.54 -1.17
CA GLN A 106 -12.10 -20.13 0.13
C GLN A 106 -11.68 -18.71 0.49
N PRO A 107 -12.53 -17.94 1.21
CA PRO A 107 -12.16 -16.58 1.60
C PRO A 107 -10.99 -16.61 2.60
N VAL A 108 -10.05 -15.67 2.40
CA VAL A 108 -8.90 -15.47 3.27
C VAL A 108 -9.08 -14.17 4.03
N PHE A 109 -9.03 -14.25 5.35
CA PHE A 109 -9.15 -13.10 6.24
C PHE A 109 -7.76 -12.65 6.72
N LEU A 110 -7.66 -11.41 7.18
CA LEU A 110 -6.40 -10.88 7.70
C LEU A 110 -5.83 -11.74 8.84
N LYS A 111 -6.68 -12.26 9.72
CA LYS A 111 -6.26 -13.15 10.83
C LYS A 111 -5.56 -14.42 10.34
N ASP A 112 -5.86 -14.88 9.13
CA ASP A 112 -5.29 -16.11 8.57
C ASP A 112 -3.83 -15.92 8.11
N ILE A 113 -3.46 -14.69 7.79
CA ILE A 113 -2.12 -14.34 7.31
C ILE A 113 -1.35 -13.44 8.30
N TRP A 114 -1.97 -13.04 9.41
CA TRP A 114 -1.31 -12.18 10.39
C TRP A 114 -0.17 -12.92 11.09
N PRO A 115 1.01 -12.30 11.22
CA PRO A 115 2.13 -12.94 11.88
C PRO A 115 1.80 -13.31 13.32
N THR A 116 2.11 -14.52 13.72
CA THR A 116 2.03 -14.95 15.12
C THR A 116 3.23 -14.42 15.89
N THR A 117 3.00 -14.02 17.10
CA THR A 117 4.06 -13.58 18.01
C THR A 117 4.93 -14.74 18.47
#